data_6738e70f118b8657d7ea09aad62ccd8f
#
_entry.id   6738e70f118b8657d7ea09aad62ccd8f
#
_cell.length_a   1.000
_cell.length_b   1.000
_cell.length_c   1.000
_cell.angle_alpha   90.00
_cell.angle_beta   90.00
_cell.angle_gamma   90.00
#
_symmetry.space_group_name_H-M   'P 1'
#
loop_
_entity.id
_entity.type
_entity.pdbx_description
1 polymer ?
#
loop_
_entity_poly.entity_id
_entity_poly.type
_entity_poly.pdbx_seq_one_letter_code
_entity_poly.pdbx_strand_id
1 'polypeptide(L)'
;MLNFVFDTETTGLNPFEDYIVSLAYEIYNDSEQLSSGYFILDWTKLVPDFKIKEQAYKINKISLDDVKNLGIDPILVFNSIYNDILSAMKQTKSNRINMIAYNLPFDIGMMRSNILRTIYAITTHNPDDSYEKTAESCDDSVTLMTIFNKFFDRTYYSDNFHVPSRYIDALQLFAYLHPDSIYHRMQDALRYYHIEDNENAHNAKYDVMSLVKIVEKQLEELKAQGIDVDDKLETMLAGRHQVWVFDKERKYGSNFMSNNYFATNVDCTPFLSGEC
;
A
#
# COMPACT_ATOMS: atom_id res chain seq x y z
N MET A 1 -1.90 18.36 7.43
CA MET A 1 -2.46 17.34 6.50
C MET A 1 -2.02 15.96 6.97
N LEU A 2 -2.98 15.05 7.26
CA LEU A 2 -2.64 13.71 7.78
C LEU A 2 -2.25 12.80 6.61
N ASN A 3 -1.05 12.24 6.67
CA ASN A 3 -0.44 11.43 5.63
C ASN A 3 -0.04 10.05 6.19
N PHE A 4 -0.31 9.00 5.42
CA PHE A 4 0.21 7.66 5.59
C PHE A 4 1.07 7.35 4.37
N VAL A 5 2.36 7.40 4.55
CA VAL A 5 3.36 7.07 3.53
C VAL A 5 3.79 5.65 3.74
N PHE A 6 3.80 4.84 2.70
CA PHE A 6 4.14 3.43 2.82
C PHE A 6 4.82 2.89 1.57
N ASP A 7 5.51 1.78 1.75
CA ASP A 7 6.21 1.04 0.70
C ASP A 7 6.17 -0.45 1.00
N THR A 8 6.15 -1.28 -0.03
CA THR A 8 6.05 -2.74 0.08
C THR A 8 7.11 -3.46 -0.73
N GLU A 9 7.84 -4.38 -0.09
CA GLU A 9 8.64 -5.37 -0.79
C GLU A 9 7.83 -6.66 -0.93
N THR A 10 7.97 -7.33 -2.07
CA THR A 10 7.07 -8.42 -2.45
C THR A 10 7.81 -9.64 -2.99
N THR A 11 7.11 -10.78 -3.08
CA THR A 11 7.66 -11.99 -3.73
C THR A 11 7.72 -11.87 -5.26
N GLY A 12 7.09 -10.86 -5.84
CA GLY A 12 7.05 -10.56 -7.26
C GLY A 12 6.09 -9.43 -7.58
N LEU A 13 5.71 -9.25 -8.84
CA LEU A 13 4.98 -8.08 -9.30
C LEU A 13 3.48 -8.31 -9.54
N ASN A 14 3.01 -9.55 -9.43
CA ASN A 14 1.61 -9.88 -9.68
C ASN A 14 0.80 -9.92 -8.38
N PRO A 15 -0.07 -8.93 -8.10
CA PRO A 15 -0.86 -8.91 -6.88
C PRO A 15 -1.77 -10.14 -6.68
N PHE A 16 -2.12 -10.85 -7.74
CA PHE A 16 -2.90 -12.08 -7.64
C PHE A 16 -2.11 -13.31 -7.19
N GLU A 17 -0.79 -13.30 -7.38
CA GLU A 17 0.08 -14.45 -7.09
C GLU A 17 1.11 -14.14 -6.02
N ASP A 18 1.44 -12.87 -5.85
CA ASP A 18 2.57 -12.44 -5.04
C ASP A 18 2.14 -11.87 -3.69
N TYR A 19 3.04 -11.98 -2.74
CA TYR A 19 2.82 -11.63 -1.35
C TYR A 19 3.73 -10.49 -0.92
N ILE A 20 3.26 -9.64 -0.03
CA ILE A 20 4.09 -8.66 0.65
C ILE A 20 5.01 -9.40 1.62
N VAL A 21 6.32 -9.26 1.48
CA VAL A 21 7.31 -9.84 2.40
C VAL A 21 7.84 -8.83 3.41
N SER A 22 7.86 -7.54 3.06
CA SER A 22 8.02 -6.48 4.06
C SER A 22 7.14 -5.28 3.73
N LEU A 23 6.77 -4.57 4.78
CA LEU A 23 5.98 -3.36 4.70
C LEU A 23 6.54 -2.35 5.69
N ALA A 24 6.76 -1.14 5.20
CA ALA A 24 7.10 0.00 6.02
C ALA A 24 6.08 1.10 5.85
N TYR A 25 5.88 1.89 6.90
CA TYR A 25 5.06 3.09 6.82
C TYR A 25 5.49 4.15 7.82
N GLU A 26 5.09 5.37 7.53
CA GLU A 26 5.16 6.51 8.43
C GLU A 26 3.85 7.30 8.36
N ILE A 27 3.29 7.60 9.52
CA ILE A 27 2.10 8.47 9.64
C ILE A 27 2.57 9.80 10.22
N TYR A 28 2.28 10.88 9.52
CA TYR A 28 2.64 12.20 9.97
C TYR A 28 1.55 13.23 9.66
N ASN A 29 1.48 14.27 10.49
CA ASN A 29 0.61 15.42 10.28
C ASN A 29 1.47 16.67 10.15
N ASP A 30 1.40 17.31 8.99
CA ASP A 30 2.36 18.33 8.57
C ASP A 30 3.81 17.79 8.72
N SER A 31 4.61 18.29 9.65
CA SER A 31 5.98 17.78 9.87
C SER A 31 6.13 16.96 11.14
N GLU A 32 5.04 16.63 11.83
CA GLU A 32 5.06 15.83 13.06
C GLU A 32 4.79 14.36 12.76
N GLN A 33 5.77 13.51 13.03
CA GLN A 33 5.61 12.05 12.96
C GLN A 33 4.75 11.58 14.14
N LEU A 34 3.64 10.89 13.83
CA LEU A 34 2.68 10.37 14.80
C LEU A 34 2.90 8.88 15.08
N SER A 35 3.21 8.11 14.05
CA SER A 35 3.51 6.68 14.13
C SER A 35 4.39 6.24 12.97
N SER A 36 5.08 5.12 13.14
CA SER A 36 5.81 4.45 12.06
C SER A 36 5.94 2.96 12.37
N GLY A 37 6.09 2.16 11.33
CA GLY A 37 6.30 0.72 11.46
C GLY A 37 7.14 0.16 10.33
N TYR A 38 7.83 -0.94 10.64
CA TYR A 38 8.49 -1.78 9.67
C TYR A 38 8.28 -3.24 10.08
N PHE A 39 7.75 -4.04 9.17
CA PHE A 39 7.40 -5.43 9.42
C PHE A 39 7.92 -6.31 8.29
N ILE A 40 8.42 -7.49 8.66
CA ILE A 40 8.53 -8.64 7.77
C ILE A 40 7.28 -9.50 8.02
N LEU A 41 6.62 -9.98 6.96
CA LEU A 41 5.36 -10.73 7.05
C LEU A 41 5.62 -12.22 6.91
N ASP A 42 5.21 -13.01 7.88
CA ASP A 42 5.30 -14.48 7.84
C ASP A 42 4.01 -15.09 7.28
N TRP A 43 4.03 -15.40 6.01
CA TRP A 43 2.95 -16.09 5.30
C TRP A 43 2.99 -17.62 5.46
N THR A 44 4.05 -18.19 6.03
CA THR A 44 4.26 -19.66 6.01
C THR A 44 3.19 -20.42 6.77
N LYS A 45 2.49 -19.78 7.70
CA LYS A 45 1.37 -20.36 8.43
C LYS A 45 0.05 -20.33 7.65
N LEU A 46 -0.13 -19.33 6.82
CA LEU A 46 -1.36 -19.13 6.03
C LEU A 46 -1.24 -19.75 4.63
N VAL A 47 -0.01 -19.93 4.14
CA VAL A 47 0.29 -20.40 2.79
C VAL A 47 1.31 -21.53 2.87
N PRO A 48 0.88 -22.80 2.84
CA PRO A 48 1.78 -23.96 3.03
C PRO A 48 2.98 -24.01 2.07
N ASP A 49 2.77 -23.60 0.81
CA ASP A 49 3.79 -23.59 -0.24
C ASP A 49 4.41 -22.20 -0.46
N PHE A 50 4.40 -21.34 0.55
CA PHE A 50 4.95 -20.00 0.43
C PHE A 50 6.41 -20.01 -0.02
N LYS A 51 6.70 -19.20 -1.03
CA LYS A 51 8.04 -19.09 -1.65
C LYS A 51 8.37 -17.67 -1.98
N ILE A 52 9.65 -17.35 -1.90
CA ILE A 52 10.20 -16.08 -2.40
C ILE A 52 10.84 -16.37 -3.76
N LYS A 53 10.41 -15.64 -4.80
CA LYS A 53 10.99 -15.77 -6.14
C LYS A 53 12.45 -15.29 -6.12
N GLU A 54 13.33 -15.97 -6.82
CA GLU A 54 14.76 -15.63 -6.87
C GLU A 54 15.01 -14.20 -7.33
N GLN A 55 14.18 -13.70 -8.27
CA GLN A 55 14.27 -12.33 -8.75
C GLN A 55 13.93 -11.30 -7.67
N ALA A 56 12.90 -11.57 -6.86
CA ALA A 56 12.53 -10.72 -5.74
C ALA A 56 13.64 -10.69 -4.68
N TYR A 57 14.17 -11.86 -4.31
CA TYR A 57 15.30 -11.95 -3.38
C TYR A 57 16.54 -11.18 -3.87
N LYS A 58 16.83 -11.19 -5.18
CA LYS A 58 17.95 -10.41 -5.74
C LYS A 58 17.79 -8.90 -5.54
N ILE A 59 16.55 -8.42 -5.44
CA ILE A 59 16.22 -7.00 -5.27
C ILE A 59 16.16 -6.66 -3.78
N ASN A 60 15.22 -7.24 -3.04
CA ASN A 60 14.92 -6.85 -1.66
C ASN A 60 15.78 -7.55 -0.59
N LYS A 61 16.53 -8.60 -0.96
CA LYS A 61 17.42 -9.38 -0.09
C LYS A 61 16.73 -10.08 1.10
N ILE A 62 15.40 -10.18 1.10
CA ILE A 62 14.66 -10.88 2.15
C ILE A 62 14.58 -12.35 1.79
N SER A 63 15.14 -13.19 2.63
CA SER A 63 15.14 -14.65 2.45
C SER A 63 13.91 -15.30 3.10
N LEU A 64 13.63 -16.57 2.74
CA LEU A 64 12.62 -17.36 3.43
C LEU A 64 12.96 -17.57 4.91
N ASP A 65 14.25 -17.63 5.24
CA ASP A 65 14.71 -17.74 6.62
C ASP A 65 14.46 -16.47 7.40
N ASP A 66 14.62 -15.29 6.77
CA ASP A 66 14.24 -14.02 7.39
C ASP A 66 12.74 -13.97 7.67
N VAL A 67 11.92 -14.39 6.71
CA VAL A 67 10.47 -14.47 6.89
C VAL A 67 10.09 -15.38 8.06
N LYS A 68 10.70 -16.55 8.18
CA LYS A 68 10.40 -17.49 9.26
C LYS A 68 10.90 -17.04 10.64
N ASN A 69 12.04 -16.37 10.68
CA ASN A 69 12.69 -16.02 11.96
C ASN A 69 12.32 -14.65 12.48
N LEU A 70 12.02 -13.70 11.59
CA LEU A 70 11.76 -12.30 11.91
C LEU A 70 10.33 -11.88 11.57
N GLY A 71 9.62 -12.70 10.79
CA GLY A 71 8.29 -12.38 10.28
C GLY A 71 7.22 -12.41 11.36
N ILE A 72 6.27 -11.51 11.21
CA ILE A 72 5.07 -11.38 12.03
C ILE A 72 3.88 -11.84 11.20
N ASP A 73 2.91 -12.45 11.86
CA ASP A 73 1.66 -12.87 11.22
C ASP A 73 1.01 -11.69 10.49
N PRO A 74 0.63 -11.84 9.20
CA PRO A 74 -0.02 -10.79 8.43
C PRO A 74 -1.27 -10.20 9.09
N ILE A 75 -2.03 -11.01 9.82
CA ILE A 75 -3.21 -10.56 10.57
C ILE A 75 -2.82 -9.48 11.57
N LEU A 76 -1.78 -9.77 12.37
CA LEU A 76 -1.29 -8.83 13.39
C LEU A 76 -0.72 -7.56 12.76
N VAL A 77 -0.02 -7.69 11.64
CA VAL A 77 0.55 -6.54 10.91
C VAL A 77 -0.55 -5.62 10.41
N PHE A 78 -1.54 -6.15 9.69
CA PHE A 78 -2.62 -5.32 9.15
C PHE A 78 -3.49 -4.70 10.26
N ASN A 79 -3.76 -5.43 11.34
CA ASN A 79 -4.47 -4.89 12.50
C ASN A 79 -3.67 -3.76 13.18
N SER A 80 -2.35 -3.90 13.31
CA SER A 80 -1.49 -2.86 13.87
C SER A 80 -1.55 -1.58 13.03
N ILE A 81 -1.39 -1.68 11.71
CA ILE A 81 -1.49 -0.55 10.78
C ILE A 81 -2.83 0.17 10.93
N TYR A 82 -3.92 -0.60 11.01
CA TYR A 82 -5.26 -0.03 11.19
C TYR A 82 -5.40 0.76 12.48
N ASN A 83 -4.93 0.19 13.57
CA ASN A 83 -4.98 0.84 14.87
C ASN A 83 -4.18 2.15 14.87
N ASP A 84 -3.02 2.16 14.22
CA ASP A 84 -2.19 3.34 14.09
C ASP A 84 -2.87 4.42 13.24
N ILE A 85 -3.48 4.05 12.13
CA ILE A 85 -4.26 4.98 11.29
C ILE A 85 -5.41 5.59 12.10
N LEU A 86 -6.19 4.77 12.80
CA LEU A 86 -7.31 5.26 13.62
C LEU A 86 -6.84 6.15 14.77
N SER A 87 -5.74 5.79 15.42
CA SER A 87 -5.13 6.59 16.49
C SER A 87 -4.71 7.95 15.99
N ALA A 88 -4.01 8.01 14.85
CA ALA A 88 -3.58 9.24 14.23
C ALA A 88 -4.76 10.12 13.78
N MET A 89 -5.80 9.53 13.17
CA MET A 89 -7.01 10.26 12.80
C MET A 89 -7.72 10.83 14.03
N LYS A 90 -7.79 10.08 15.13
CA LYS A 90 -8.37 10.53 16.39
C LYS A 90 -7.55 11.67 17.03
N GLN A 91 -6.23 11.53 17.08
CA GLN A 91 -5.31 12.52 17.64
C GLN A 91 -5.39 13.85 16.90
N THR A 92 -5.41 13.80 15.58
CA THR A 92 -5.46 15.00 14.72
C THR A 92 -6.89 15.51 14.49
N LYS A 93 -7.91 14.79 14.97
CA LYS A 93 -9.34 15.05 14.65
C LYS A 93 -9.60 15.10 13.15
N SER A 94 -8.80 14.42 12.36
CA SER A 94 -8.97 14.32 10.92
C SER A 94 -10.00 13.25 10.57
N ASN A 95 -10.89 13.57 9.64
CA ASN A 95 -11.81 12.60 9.05
C ASN A 95 -11.26 11.98 7.73
N ARG A 96 -10.07 12.41 7.32
CA ARG A 96 -9.41 11.96 6.09
C ARG A 96 -7.92 11.73 6.30
N ILE A 97 -7.37 10.73 5.61
CA ILE A 97 -5.94 10.43 5.54
C ILE A 97 -5.50 10.31 4.07
N ASN A 98 -4.32 10.81 3.76
CA ASN A 98 -3.71 10.60 2.45
C ASN A 98 -2.89 9.31 2.48
N MET A 99 -3.17 8.40 1.56
CA MET A 99 -2.43 7.18 1.32
C MET A 99 -1.41 7.47 0.22
N ILE A 100 -0.14 7.38 0.51
CA ILE A 100 0.94 7.88 -0.36
C ILE A 100 1.98 6.78 -0.56
N ALA A 101 2.29 6.47 -1.82
CA ALA A 101 3.43 5.64 -2.19
C ALA A 101 4.09 6.16 -3.47
N TYR A 102 5.28 5.67 -3.78
CA TYR A 102 5.93 5.95 -5.06
C TYR A 102 5.53 4.86 -6.07
N ASN A 103 4.77 5.24 -7.11
CA ASN A 103 4.03 4.30 -7.94
C ASN A 103 2.91 3.59 -7.15
N LEU A 104 2.12 4.39 -6.46
CA LEU A 104 1.04 3.98 -5.56
C LEU A 104 0.14 2.84 -6.08
N PRO A 105 -0.22 2.76 -7.37
CA PRO A 105 -1.05 1.67 -7.87
C PRO A 105 -0.51 0.29 -7.55
N PHE A 106 0.81 0.11 -7.56
CA PHE A 106 1.44 -1.16 -7.21
C PHE A 106 1.22 -1.50 -5.73
N ASP A 107 1.59 -0.60 -4.84
CA ASP A 107 1.51 -0.85 -3.39
C ASP A 107 0.06 -1.00 -2.91
N ILE A 108 -0.86 -0.19 -3.42
CA ILE A 108 -2.29 -0.35 -3.14
C ILE A 108 -2.80 -1.70 -3.65
N GLY A 109 -2.38 -2.10 -4.84
CA GLY A 109 -2.74 -3.40 -5.40
C GLY A 109 -2.26 -4.55 -4.52
N MET A 110 -1.02 -4.50 -4.07
CA MET A 110 -0.45 -5.49 -3.14
C MET A 110 -1.17 -5.48 -1.79
N MET A 111 -1.40 -4.32 -1.19
CA MET A 111 -2.13 -4.22 0.07
C MET A 111 -3.53 -4.82 -0.03
N ARG A 112 -4.30 -4.45 -1.07
CA ARG A 112 -5.66 -4.97 -1.29
C ARG A 112 -5.68 -6.49 -1.41
N SER A 113 -4.86 -7.04 -2.28
CA SER A 113 -4.83 -8.48 -2.53
C SER A 113 -4.37 -9.26 -1.30
N ASN A 114 -3.40 -8.75 -0.58
CA ASN A 114 -2.85 -9.44 0.59
C ASN A 114 -3.80 -9.36 1.80
N ILE A 115 -4.52 -8.26 2.01
CA ILE A 115 -5.58 -8.18 3.02
C ILE A 115 -6.70 -9.17 2.68
N LEU A 116 -7.15 -9.24 1.43
CA LEU A 116 -8.20 -10.19 1.01
C LEU A 116 -7.76 -11.64 1.17
N ARG A 117 -6.52 -11.97 0.84
CA ARG A 117 -5.97 -13.32 1.08
C ARG A 117 -5.93 -13.67 2.55
N THR A 118 -5.57 -12.72 3.40
CA THR A 118 -5.59 -12.92 4.85
C THR A 118 -7.01 -13.21 5.34
N ILE A 119 -8.00 -12.41 4.90
CA ILE A 119 -9.41 -12.64 5.20
C ILE A 119 -9.84 -14.02 4.71
N TYR A 120 -9.50 -14.38 3.48
CA TYR A 120 -9.84 -15.68 2.92
C TYR A 120 -9.22 -16.82 3.72
N ALA A 121 -7.95 -16.76 4.04
CA ALA A 121 -7.26 -17.78 4.83
C ALA A 121 -7.93 -17.99 6.21
N ILE A 122 -8.32 -16.91 6.88
CA ILE A 122 -9.00 -16.99 8.19
C ILE A 122 -10.41 -17.61 8.06
N THR A 123 -11.13 -17.27 7.00
CA THR A 123 -12.56 -17.65 6.86
C THR A 123 -12.78 -19.03 6.27
N THR A 124 -11.83 -19.54 5.46
CA THR A 124 -11.98 -20.80 4.71
C THR A 124 -11.11 -21.93 5.23
N HIS A 125 -10.40 -21.73 6.33
CA HIS A 125 -9.48 -22.71 6.86
C HIS A 125 -10.16 -24.03 7.16
N ASN A 126 -9.54 -25.14 6.72
CA ASN A 126 -10.05 -26.49 6.88
C ASN A 126 -9.84 -26.91 8.35
N PRO A 127 -10.81 -27.55 9.04
CA PRO A 127 -10.66 -27.94 10.44
C PRO A 127 -9.50 -28.91 10.73
N ASP A 128 -8.91 -29.52 9.70
CA ASP A 128 -7.73 -30.40 9.82
C ASP A 128 -6.38 -29.63 9.77
N ASP A 129 -6.41 -28.35 9.48
CA ASP A 129 -5.22 -27.50 9.50
C ASP A 129 -4.97 -26.94 10.92
N SER A 130 -3.71 -26.66 11.23
CA SER A 130 -3.24 -26.24 12.55
C SER A 130 -3.75 -24.87 13.04
N TYR A 131 -4.61 -24.22 12.27
CA TYR A 131 -5.24 -22.94 12.61
C TYR A 131 -6.64 -23.21 13.17
N GLU A 132 -6.79 -23.23 14.49
CA GLU A 132 -8.10 -23.33 15.14
C GLU A 132 -8.94 -22.08 14.86
N LYS A 133 -10.15 -22.26 14.31
CA LYS A 133 -11.16 -21.18 14.27
C LYS A 133 -11.54 -20.82 15.68
N THR A 134 -10.90 -19.81 16.24
CA THR A 134 -11.27 -19.21 17.51
C THR A 134 -12.29 -18.09 17.30
N ALA A 135 -13.03 -17.71 18.34
CA ALA A 135 -13.86 -16.50 18.30
C ALA A 135 -13.02 -15.26 17.88
N GLU A 136 -11.76 -15.23 18.27
CA GLU A 136 -10.76 -14.23 17.93
C GLU A 136 -10.51 -14.14 16.42
N SER A 137 -10.46 -15.27 15.70
CA SER A 137 -10.28 -15.26 14.23
C SER A 137 -11.50 -14.69 13.47
N CYS A 138 -12.70 -14.80 14.06
CA CYS A 138 -13.88 -14.15 13.47
C CYS A 138 -13.84 -12.63 13.65
N ASP A 139 -13.41 -12.15 14.81
CA ASP A 139 -13.25 -10.72 15.07
C ASP A 139 -12.15 -10.11 14.18
N ASP A 140 -11.06 -10.83 13.96
CA ASP A 140 -9.99 -10.43 13.04
C ASP A 140 -10.49 -10.29 11.60
N SER A 141 -11.29 -11.24 11.12
CA SER A 141 -11.83 -11.16 9.75
C SER A 141 -12.75 -9.96 9.57
N VAL A 142 -13.58 -9.63 10.57
CA VAL A 142 -14.44 -8.44 10.58
C VAL A 142 -13.60 -7.17 10.59
N THR A 143 -12.54 -7.14 11.38
CA THR A 143 -11.62 -6.02 11.47
C THR A 143 -10.90 -5.81 10.13
N LEU A 144 -10.33 -6.85 9.55
CA LEU A 144 -9.64 -6.77 8.25
C LEU A 144 -10.58 -6.37 7.11
N MET A 145 -11.81 -6.85 7.09
CA MET A 145 -12.81 -6.42 6.11
C MET A 145 -13.18 -4.94 6.30
N THR A 146 -13.23 -4.46 7.53
CA THR A 146 -13.45 -3.03 7.82
C THR A 146 -12.29 -2.17 7.31
N ILE A 147 -11.05 -2.61 7.51
CA ILE A 147 -9.85 -1.96 6.98
C ILE A 147 -9.92 -1.89 5.46
N PHE A 148 -10.17 -3.03 4.82
CA PHE A 148 -10.27 -3.11 3.37
C PHE A 148 -11.31 -2.13 2.84
N ASN A 149 -12.53 -2.20 3.34
CA ASN A 149 -13.63 -1.36 2.88
C ASN A 149 -13.37 0.14 3.12
N LYS A 150 -12.78 0.51 4.25
CA LYS A 150 -12.54 1.91 4.60
C LYS A 150 -11.39 2.55 3.81
N PHE A 151 -10.27 1.85 3.68
CA PHE A 151 -9.04 2.47 3.23
C PHE A 151 -8.56 1.93 1.89
N PHE A 152 -8.95 0.72 1.51
CA PHE A 152 -8.44 0.04 0.33
C PHE A 152 -9.50 -0.31 -0.71
N ASP A 153 -10.79 -0.21 -0.40
CA ASP A 153 -11.87 -0.38 -1.38
C ASP A 153 -12.76 0.86 -1.48
N ARG A 154 -12.57 1.63 -2.53
CA ARG A 154 -13.41 2.81 -2.80
C ARG A 154 -14.79 2.46 -3.35
N THR A 155 -15.04 1.22 -3.77
CA THR A 155 -16.35 0.83 -4.31
C THR A 155 -17.44 0.83 -3.26
N TYR A 156 -17.07 0.62 -2.00
CA TYR A 156 -18.00 0.54 -0.90
C TYR A 156 -18.66 1.88 -0.54
N TYR A 157 -18.02 2.98 -0.92
CA TYR A 157 -18.54 4.33 -0.63
C TYR A 157 -19.20 4.89 -1.89
N SER A 158 -20.55 4.85 -1.93
CA SER A 158 -21.30 5.56 -2.96
C SER A 158 -21.04 7.06 -2.91
N ASP A 159 -21.33 7.76 -3.99
CA ASP A 159 -21.07 9.20 -4.19
C ASP A 159 -21.53 10.15 -3.06
N ASN A 160 -22.30 9.65 -2.10
CA ASN A 160 -22.84 10.41 -0.98
C ASN A 160 -22.02 10.29 0.33
N PHE A 161 -20.94 9.50 0.36
CA PHE A 161 -20.13 9.34 1.55
C PHE A 161 -18.72 9.87 1.32
N HIS A 162 -18.21 10.67 2.25
CA HIS A 162 -16.82 11.08 2.26
C HIS A 162 -15.91 9.86 2.43
N VAL A 163 -15.11 9.58 1.41
CA VAL A 163 -14.10 8.54 1.49
C VAL A 163 -13.03 8.98 2.50
N PRO A 164 -12.74 8.18 3.54
CA PRO A 164 -11.78 8.59 4.56
C PRO A 164 -10.32 8.58 4.06
N SER A 165 -10.07 8.05 2.87
CA SER A 165 -8.73 8.02 2.27
C SER A 165 -8.68 8.76 0.95
N ARG A 166 -7.58 9.47 0.73
CA ARG A 166 -7.20 10.06 -0.55
C ARG A 166 -5.89 9.41 -1.00
N TYR A 167 -5.80 9.05 -2.26
CA TYR A 167 -4.63 8.38 -2.82
C TYR A 167 -3.75 9.38 -3.55
N ILE A 168 -2.47 9.43 -3.20
CA ILE A 168 -1.48 10.33 -3.81
C ILE A 168 -0.33 9.47 -4.33
N ASP A 169 -0.15 9.47 -5.64
CA ASP A 169 1.00 8.84 -6.28
C ASP A 169 2.13 9.86 -6.42
N ALA A 170 3.18 9.71 -5.60
CA ALA A 170 4.32 10.61 -5.60
C ALA A 170 5.10 10.60 -6.92
N LEU A 171 5.08 9.49 -7.66
CA LEU A 171 5.64 9.42 -9.01
C LEU A 171 4.89 10.34 -9.98
N GLN A 172 3.57 10.28 -9.96
CA GLN A 172 2.76 11.13 -10.84
C GLN A 172 2.84 12.60 -10.46
N LEU A 173 2.93 12.88 -9.16
CA LEU A 173 3.15 14.24 -8.69
C LEU A 173 4.51 14.78 -9.16
N PHE A 174 5.57 13.96 -9.09
CA PHE A 174 6.87 14.32 -9.62
C PHE A 174 6.83 14.57 -11.15
N ALA A 175 6.18 13.69 -11.89
CA ALA A 175 6.02 13.86 -13.34
C ALA A 175 5.20 15.10 -13.72
N TYR A 176 4.24 15.48 -12.90
CA TYR A 176 3.48 16.71 -13.09
C TYR A 176 4.33 17.97 -12.86
N LEU A 177 5.12 17.97 -11.78
CA LEU A 177 5.98 19.11 -11.42
C LEU A 177 7.17 19.25 -12.40
N HIS A 178 7.66 18.14 -12.92
CA HIS A 178 8.86 18.07 -13.76
C HIS A 178 8.61 17.32 -15.07
N PRO A 179 7.74 17.84 -15.94
CA PRO A 179 7.36 17.17 -17.19
C PRO A 179 8.52 16.99 -18.17
N ASP A 180 9.56 17.82 -18.05
CA ASP A 180 10.76 17.74 -18.91
C ASP A 180 11.78 16.71 -18.42
N SER A 181 11.56 16.09 -17.26
CA SER A 181 12.43 15.03 -16.77
C SER A 181 12.26 13.76 -17.62
N ILE A 182 13.38 13.19 -18.09
CA ILE A 182 13.38 11.98 -18.92
C ILE A 182 12.91 10.75 -18.10
N TYR A 183 13.22 10.72 -16.82
CA TYR A 183 12.91 9.64 -15.92
C TYR A 183 12.21 10.17 -14.67
N HIS A 184 11.29 9.37 -14.13
CA HIS A 184 10.50 9.71 -12.95
C HIS A 184 10.60 8.63 -11.87
N ARG A 185 11.70 7.89 -11.79
CA ARG A 185 11.95 6.92 -10.72
C ARG A 185 12.21 7.65 -9.39
N MET A 186 12.06 6.97 -8.28
CA MET A 186 12.32 7.56 -6.97
C MET A 186 13.74 8.12 -6.85
N GLN A 187 14.75 7.41 -7.38
CA GLN A 187 16.14 7.88 -7.42
C GLN A 187 16.32 9.18 -8.24
N ASP A 188 15.50 9.39 -9.25
CA ASP A 188 15.54 10.62 -10.05
C ASP A 188 14.96 11.80 -9.26
N ALA A 189 13.87 11.56 -8.51
CA ALA A 189 13.30 12.53 -7.58
C ALA A 189 14.26 12.87 -6.43
N LEU A 190 14.93 11.87 -5.83
CA LEU A 190 15.95 12.09 -4.80
C LEU A 190 17.07 13.01 -5.28
N ARG A 191 17.61 12.75 -6.48
CA ARG A 191 18.67 13.58 -7.09
C ARG A 191 18.17 14.99 -7.37
N TYR A 192 16.96 15.11 -7.90
CA TYR A 192 16.37 16.41 -8.24
C TYR A 192 16.21 17.30 -7.00
N TYR A 193 15.68 16.73 -5.91
CA TYR A 193 15.47 17.44 -4.66
C TYR A 193 16.72 17.51 -3.76
N HIS A 194 17.87 17.00 -4.22
CA HIS A 194 19.12 16.94 -3.45
C HIS A 194 18.96 16.22 -2.10
N ILE A 195 18.12 15.19 -2.07
CA ILE A 195 17.94 14.31 -0.93
C ILE A 195 19.01 13.22 -1.01
N GLU A 196 19.76 13.01 0.08
CA GLU A 196 20.77 11.95 0.13
C GLU A 196 20.09 10.59 -0.09
N ASP A 197 20.57 9.88 -1.11
CA ASP A 197 20.16 8.51 -1.38
C ASP A 197 20.84 7.60 -0.37
N ASN A 198 20.05 6.79 0.33
CA ASN A 198 20.62 5.77 1.21
C ASN A 198 21.11 4.61 0.35
N GLU A 199 22.33 4.12 0.63
CA GLU A 199 22.93 2.94 -0.05
C GLU A 199 22.07 1.65 0.09
N ASN A 200 20.98 1.72 0.84
CA ASN A 200 20.04 0.64 1.14
C ASN A 200 18.74 0.72 0.31
N ALA A 201 18.82 1.17 -0.94
CA ALA A 201 17.67 1.11 -1.86
C ALA A 201 17.09 -0.32 -1.91
N HIS A 202 15.76 -0.41 -2.08
CA HIS A 202 14.98 -1.65 -1.98
C HIS A 202 14.91 -2.25 -0.57
N ASN A 203 14.91 -1.39 0.43
CA ASN A 203 14.47 -1.71 1.76
C ASN A 203 13.32 -0.77 2.13
N ALA A 204 12.12 -1.30 2.26
CA ALA A 204 10.90 -0.54 2.45
C ALA A 204 11.01 0.56 3.53
N LYS A 205 11.76 0.30 4.62
CA LYS A 205 11.97 1.30 5.67
C LYS A 205 12.71 2.55 5.17
N TYR A 206 13.79 2.35 4.43
CA TYR A 206 14.59 3.48 3.91
C TYR A 206 13.88 4.17 2.77
N ASP A 207 13.13 3.41 1.98
CA ASP A 207 12.34 3.94 0.86
C ASP A 207 11.21 4.82 1.38
N VAL A 208 10.52 4.44 2.46
CA VAL A 208 9.51 5.31 3.14
C VAL A 208 10.14 6.59 3.68
N MET A 209 11.29 6.51 4.37
CA MET A 209 11.98 7.70 4.89
C MET A 209 12.38 8.67 3.78
N SER A 210 12.80 8.14 2.66
CA SER A 210 13.14 8.92 1.46
C SER A 210 11.90 9.51 0.80
N LEU A 211 10.84 8.72 0.72
CA LEU A 211 9.57 9.13 0.12
C LEU A 211 8.90 10.26 0.91
N VAL A 212 8.93 10.23 2.24
CA VAL A 212 8.43 11.34 3.08
C VAL A 212 9.09 12.65 2.68
N LYS A 213 10.42 12.67 2.56
CA LYS A 213 11.16 13.88 2.16
C LYS A 213 10.82 14.33 0.74
N ILE A 214 10.65 13.39 -0.20
CA ILE A 214 10.22 13.70 -1.57
C ILE A 214 8.85 14.37 -1.55
N VAL A 215 7.89 13.79 -0.84
CA VAL A 215 6.52 14.32 -0.76
C VAL A 215 6.50 15.70 -0.12
N GLU A 216 7.26 15.93 0.94
CA GLU A 216 7.39 17.27 1.55
C GLU A 216 7.87 18.29 0.52
N LYS A 217 8.92 17.98 -0.25
CA LYS A 217 9.44 18.84 -1.30
C LYS A 217 8.43 19.11 -2.42
N GLN A 218 7.72 18.09 -2.86
CA GLN A 218 6.66 18.22 -3.87
C GLN A 218 5.54 19.15 -3.39
N LEU A 219 5.10 19.01 -2.13
CA LEU A 219 4.06 19.86 -1.55
C LEU A 219 4.55 21.29 -1.33
N GLU A 220 5.81 21.48 -0.94
CA GLU A 220 6.44 22.81 -0.85
C GLU A 220 6.48 23.48 -2.23
N GLU A 221 6.84 22.76 -3.27
CA GLU A 221 6.93 23.25 -4.64
C GLU A 221 5.54 23.65 -5.19
N LEU A 222 4.50 22.85 -4.98
CA LEU A 222 3.12 23.22 -5.33
C LEU A 222 2.73 24.56 -4.67
N LYS A 223 2.99 24.70 -3.38
CA LYS A 223 2.71 25.93 -2.63
C LYS A 223 3.51 27.12 -3.19
N ALA A 224 4.79 26.92 -3.52
CA ALA A 224 5.63 27.97 -4.08
C ALA A 224 5.16 28.44 -5.47
N GLN A 225 4.54 27.54 -6.23
CA GLN A 225 3.90 27.85 -7.51
C GLN A 225 2.51 28.52 -7.35
N GLY A 226 2.05 28.75 -6.12
CA GLY A 226 0.73 29.32 -5.83
C GLY A 226 -0.43 28.37 -6.12
N ILE A 227 -0.15 27.06 -6.21
CA ILE A 227 -1.16 26.04 -6.47
C ILE A 227 -1.79 25.62 -5.13
N ASP A 228 -3.12 25.62 -5.07
CA ASP A 228 -3.84 25.04 -3.94
C ASP A 228 -3.58 23.52 -3.91
N VAL A 229 -2.93 23.07 -2.83
CA VAL A 229 -2.48 21.66 -2.71
C VAL A 229 -3.67 20.72 -2.65
N ASP A 230 -4.71 21.07 -1.88
CA ASP A 230 -5.87 20.18 -1.73
C ASP A 230 -6.66 20.07 -3.02
N ASP A 231 -6.94 21.20 -3.68
CA ASP A 231 -7.62 21.22 -4.98
C ASP A 231 -6.82 20.45 -6.04
N LYS A 232 -5.50 20.66 -6.08
CA LYS A 232 -4.63 19.96 -7.02
C LYS A 232 -4.64 18.46 -6.82
N LEU A 233 -4.48 18.00 -5.58
CA LEU A 233 -4.48 16.58 -5.27
C LEU A 233 -5.84 15.93 -5.58
N GLU A 234 -6.96 16.61 -5.30
CA GLU A 234 -8.30 16.14 -5.68
C GLU A 234 -8.45 16.05 -7.21
N THR A 235 -7.98 17.06 -7.93
CA THR A 235 -8.02 17.08 -9.40
C THR A 235 -7.18 15.98 -10.02
N MET A 236 -6.01 15.71 -9.47
CA MET A 236 -5.16 14.59 -9.91
C MET A 236 -5.84 13.24 -9.68
N LEU A 237 -6.55 13.08 -8.57
CA LEU A 237 -7.32 11.88 -8.26
C LEU A 237 -8.52 11.69 -9.19
N ALA A 238 -9.21 12.77 -9.52
CA ALA A 238 -10.39 12.72 -10.38
C ALA A 238 -10.05 12.43 -11.84
N GLY A 239 -8.85 12.79 -12.26
CA GLY A 239 -8.63 13.03 -13.65
C GLY A 239 -7.83 12.02 -14.45
N ARG A 240 -6.96 11.19 -13.94
CA ARG A 240 -6.11 10.37 -14.83
C ARG A 240 -5.06 9.52 -14.08
N HIS A 241 -5.46 8.70 -13.13
CA HIS A 241 -4.47 7.81 -12.55
C HIS A 241 -4.19 6.63 -13.46
N GLN A 242 -2.90 6.41 -13.72
CA GLN A 242 -2.46 5.11 -14.18
C GLN A 242 -2.76 4.11 -13.07
N VAL A 243 -3.47 3.10 -13.42
CA VAL A 243 -3.95 2.15 -12.44
C VAL A 243 -3.61 0.76 -12.90
N TRP A 244 -3.10 -0.03 -12.02
CA TRP A 244 -2.99 -1.46 -12.23
C TRP A 244 -4.39 -2.04 -12.34
N VAL A 245 -4.77 -2.48 -13.52
CA VAL A 245 -5.95 -3.29 -13.72
C VAL A 245 -5.52 -4.73 -13.46
N PHE A 246 -6.14 -5.32 -12.49
CA PHE A 246 -6.03 -6.74 -12.25
C PHE A 246 -6.83 -7.47 -13.33
N ASP A 247 -6.20 -7.69 -14.45
CA ASP A 247 -6.75 -8.46 -15.55
C ASP A 247 -5.95 -9.76 -15.66
N LYS A 248 -6.62 -10.89 -15.48
CA LYS A 248 -6.02 -12.23 -15.61
C LYS A 248 -5.31 -12.43 -16.95
N GLU A 249 -5.72 -11.74 -17.99
CA GLU A 249 -5.16 -11.84 -19.33
C GLU A 249 -3.94 -10.92 -19.55
N ARG A 250 -3.76 -9.93 -18.69
CA ARG A 250 -2.65 -8.97 -18.80
C ARG A 250 -1.66 -9.21 -17.69
N LYS A 251 -0.65 -9.97 -18.02
CA LYS A 251 0.48 -10.29 -17.14
C LYS A 251 1.18 -9.08 -16.66
N TYR A 252 0.98 -8.21 -15.94
CA TYR A 252 1.61 -6.97 -15.49
C TYR A 252 1.01 -5.71 -16.11
N GLY A 253 0.30 -5.05 -15.29
CA GLY A 253 0.23 -3.63 -15.26
C GLY A 253 0.25 -2.92 -16.58
N SER A 254 -0.71 -3.18 -17.44
CA SER A 254 -1.06 -2.12 -18.36
C SER A 254 -1.67 -1.04 -17.50
N ASN A 255 -0.99 0.08 -17.47
CA ASN A 255 -1.48 1.26 -16.82
C ASN A 255 -2.74 1.70 -17.53
N PHE A 256 -3.88 1.60 -16.89
CA PHE A 256 -5.12 2.15 -17.40
C PHE A 256 -5.37 3.49 -16.74
N MET A 257 -5.75 4.42 -17.58
CA MET A 257 -6.31 5.68 -17.17
C MET A 257 -7.80 5.47 -16.94
N SER A 258 -8.24 5.36 -15.72
CA SER A 258 -9.65 5.18 -15.41
C SER A 258 -10.03 5.96 -14.17
N ASN A 259 -11.06 6.79 -14.30
CA ASN A 259 -11.67 7.50 -13.17
C ASN A 259 -12.36 6.54 -12.19
N ASN A 260 -12.61 5.29 -12.62
CA ASN A 260 -13.37 4.29 -11.87
C ASN A 260 -12.53 3.13 -11.37
N TYR A 261 -11.24 3.30 -11.29
CA TYR A 261 -10.32 2.21 -10.97
C TYR A 261 -10.62 1.45 -9.69
N PHE A 262 -10.98 2.17 -8.68
CA PHE A 262 -11.33 1.54 -7.42
C PHE A 262 -12.77 1.03 -7.42
N ALA A 263 -13.55 1.42 -8.42
CA ALA A 263 -14.99 1.19 -8.41
C ALA A 263 -15.42 -0.17 -8.95
N THR A 264 -14.67 -0.81 -9.83
CA THR A 264 -15.39 -1.80 -10.65
C THR A 264 -14.69 -3.13 -10.88
N ASN A 265 -13.40 -3.29 -10.63
CA ASN A 265 -12.71 -4.42 -11.26
C ASN A 265 -11.72 -5.20 -10.40
N VAL A 266 -11.77 -5.13 -9.09
CA VAL A 266 -11.23 -6.23 -8.32
C VAL A 266 -12.35 -7.23 -8.14
N ASP A 267 -12.45 -8.15 -9.07
CA ASP A 267 -13.23 -9.36 -8.83
C ASP A 267 -12.55 -10.12 -7.69
N CYS A 268 -13.09 -9.94 -6.48
CA CYS A 268 -12.61 -10.64 -5.29
C CYS A 268 -13.11 -12.09 -5.26
N THR A 269 -13.98 -12.48 -6.20
CA THR A 269 -14.53 -13.83 -6.29
C THR A 269 -13.44 -14.91 -6.31
N PRO A 270 -12.30 -14.76 -7.05
CA PRO A 270 -11.23 -15.73 -7.00
C PRO A 270 -10.60 -15.89 -5.62
N PHE A 271 -10.51 -14.81 -4.84
CA PHE A 271 -9.96 -14.85 -3.48
C PHE A 271 -10.97 -15.43 -2.47
N LEU A 272 -12.27 -15.32 -2.77
CA LEU A 272 -13.34 -15.80 -1.90
C LEU A 272 -13.80 -17.22 -2.27
N SER A 273 -13.61 -17.66 -3.50
CA SER A 273 -14.04 -18.99 -4.01
C SER A 273 -12.96 -20.06 -3.98
N GLY A 274 -11.70 -19.72 -3.69
CA GLY A 274 -10.59 -20.66 -3.72
C GLY A 274 -10.20 -21.15 -5.12
N GLU A 275 -10.64 -20.49 -6.17
CA GLU A 275 -10.38 -20.84 -7.57
C GLU A 275 -9.13 -20.13 -8.14
N CYS A 276 -8.13 -19.82 -7.28
CA CYS A 276 -6.85 -19.28 -7.71
C CYS A 276 -5.82 -20.37 -7.91
#